data_e44aec180d730225033ea88c214af6b2
#
_entry.id   e44aec180d730225033ea88c214af6b2
#
_cell.length_a   1.000
_cell.length_b   1.000
_cell.length_c   1.000
_cell.angle_alpha   90.00
_cell.angle_beta   90.00
_cell.angle_gamma   90.00
#
_symmetry.space_group_name_H-M   'P 1'
#
loop_
_entity.id
_entity.type
_entity.pdbx_description
1 polymer ?
#
loop_
_entity_poly.entity_id
_entity_poly.type
_entity_poly.pdbx_seq_one_letter_code
_entity_poly.pdbx_strand_id
1 'polypeptide(L)'
;MRLRLLFRNLAFIAIAVFTLSGCTASGAEITVDAEGMAAVVDGNVTRAREEAKRQLYRDALEKGIGAYVQGITEMKDFEVVRDRVFSQSQGLVTSVKNSSERVDSDGILHLTATCIVSEKKLDGLLGPAVIDMLGNPRIMVLVDEVVEGERQFLSTSEGEVLRAFQKAGYLVVDAGQAGVIKEGELEAAKVSGDPAKLQEVARSFQADVLIHGKAQGNSFTKQKIEGITLFGVRSQLQLKAIIAQNAFIIGTELAEKKTKGTSPGDGAVKGFTDLAPKMAGELVNKVAYALVSGSSGGIPGRTYRVSVSGVAFAEARTLRDALGQAGGISGVYQRSFADRTLEMDVVTEKTAEDVAVLLESLGVEVTGLTAGTVEGRKGP
;
A
#
# COMPACT_ATOMS: atom_id res chain seq x y z
N MET A 1 64.37 -32.68 -53.21
CA MET A 1 64.87 -31.30 -53.25
C MET A 1 63.93 -30.41 -52.45
N ARG A 2 64.46 -29.84 -51.36
CA ARG A 2 63.92 -28.69 -50.53
C ARG A 2 62.60 -28.89 -49.83
N LEU A 3 62.53 -29.02 -48.54
CA LEU A 3 62.97 -28.20 -47.38
C LEU A 3 61.92 -27.22 -46.93
N ARG A 4 61.46 -27.41 -45.68
CA ARG A 4 60.95 -26.43 -44.64
C ARG A 4 59.50 -25.93 -44.86
N LEU A 5 58.67 -25.72 -43.80
CA LEU A 5 58.91 -25.25 -42.42
C LEU A 5 57.75 -25.62 -41.52
N LEU A 6 58.08 -25.91 -40.27
CA LEU A 6 57.24 -25.88 -39.09
C LEU A 6 56.50 -24.55 -38.93
N PHE A 7 55.21 -24.59 -38.57
CA PHE A 7 54.68 -23.63 -37.62
C PHE A 7 53.72 -24.32 -36.67
N ARG A 8 54.13 -24.35 -35.44
CA ARG A 8 53.46 -24.82 -34.25
C ARG A 8 52.62 -23.66 -33.73
N ASN A 9 51.28 -23.70 -33.83
CA ASN A 9 50.41 -22.78 -33.15
C ASN A 9 49.84 -23.39 -31.91
N LEU A 10 50.37 -22.94 -30.78
CA LEU A 10 49.79 -23.10 -29.44
C LEU A 10 48.47 -22.34 -29.41
N ALA A 11 47.34 -23.04 -29.33
CA ALA A 11 46.07 -22.43 -28.99
C ALA A 11 46.02 -22.22 -27.48
N PHE A 12 46.12 -20.98 -27.06
CA PHE A 12 45.79 -20.56 -25.69
C PHE A 12 44.33 -20.73 -25.47
N ILE A 13 43.89 -21.70 -24.66
CA ILE A 13 42.54 -21.78 -24.15
C ILE A 13 42.47 -20.78 -22.97
N ALA A 14 41.93 -19.59 -23.25
CA ALA A 14 41.55 -18.66 -22.21
C ALA A 14 40.24 -19.18 -21.56
N ILE A 15 40.37 -19.79 -20.39
CA ILE A 15 39.26 -20.11 -19.52
C ILE A 15 38.76 -18.75 -18.97
N ALA A 16 37.71 -18.24 -19.54
CA ALA A 16 36.96 -17.10 -18.97
C ALA A 16 36.21 -17.63 -17.75
N VAL A 17 36.77 -17.41 -16.57
CA VAL A 17 36.06 -17.58 -15.30
C VAL A 17 35.00 -16.50 -15.24
N PHE A 18 33.79 -16.86 -15.65
CA PHE A 18 32.59 -16.04 -15.44
C PHE A 18 32.26 -16.10 -13.94
N THR A 19 32.77 -15.15 -13.17
CA THR A 19 32.32 -14.94 -11.80
C THR A 19 30.85 -14.50 -11.90
N LEU A 20 29.93 -15.42 -11.58
CA LEU A 20 28.56 -15.07 -11.23
C LEU A 20 28.63 -14.18 -9.99
N SER A 21 28.66 -12.87 -10.23
CA SER A 21 28.29 -11.91 -9.20
C SER A 21 26.80 -12.15 -8.92
N GLY A 22 26.54 -12.88 -7.83
CA GLY A 22 25.20 -12.99 -7.29
C GLY A 22 24.70 -11.59 -6.99
N CYS A 23 23.76 -11.09 -7.80
CA CYS A 23 22.98 -9.92 -7.48
C CYS A 23 22.12 -10.31 -6.27
N THR A 24 22.66 -10.12 -5.06
CA THR A 24 21.83 -10.05 -3.87
C THR A 24 20.90 -8.85 -4.11
N ALA A 25 19.60 -9.09 -4.13
CA ALA A 25 18.61 -8.05 -4.12
C ALA A 25 18.80 -7.25 -2.81
N SER A 26 19.65 -6.23 -2.87
CA SER A 26 19.78 -5.21 -1.84
C SER A 26 18.46 -4.45 -1.88
N GLY A 27 17.69 -4.50 -0.81
CA GLY A 27 16.53 -3.60 -0.64
C GLY A 27 17.03 -2.17 -0.87
N ALA A 28 16.22 -1.33 -1.49
CA ALA A 28 16.62 0.04 -1.78
C ALA A 28 17.09 0.73 -0.48
N GLU A 29 18.18 1.47 -0.59
CA GLU A 29 18.84 2.17 0.51
C GLU A 29 18.74 3.67 0.25
N ILE A 30 18.22 4.41 1.24
CA ILE A 30 18.14 5.86 1.19
C ILE A 30 19.39 6.42 1.85
N THR A 31 20.16 7.21 1.10
CA THR A 31 21.35 7.89 1.61
C THR A 31 21.01 9.33 1.95
N VAL A 32 21.27 9.75 3.19
CA VAL A 32 21.02 11.11 3.69
C VAL A 32 22.21 11.65 4.45
N ASP A 33 22.45 12.95 4.34
CA ASP A 33 23.40 13.64 5.19
C ASP A 33 22.68 14.14 6.46
N ALA A 34 23.19 13.74 7.60
CA ALA A 34 22.58 14.00 8.91
C ALA A 34 23.52 14.77 9.83
N GLU A 35 22.91 15.52 10.75
CA GLU A 35 23.60 16.31 11.77
C GLU A 35 22.99 16.06 13.15
N GLY A 36 23.86 16.01 14.17
CA GLY A 36 23.46 15.97 15.55
C GLY A 36 24.31 16.93 16.38
N MET A 37 23.71 17.58 17.37
CA MET A 37 24.38 18.56 18.22
C MET A 37 24.13 18.25 19.69
N ALA A 38 25.11 18.52 20.56
CA ALA A 38 24.93 18.42 22.00
C ALA A 38 25.88 19.35 22.75
N ALA A 39 25.43 19.92 23.84
CA ALA A 39 26.27 20.76 24.69
C ALA A 39 27.27 19.92 25.49
N VAL A 40 28.52 20.38 25.56
CA VAL A 40 29.56 19.80 26.41
C VAL A 40 29.42 20.37 27.82
N VAL A 41 28.74 19.68 28.71
CA VAL A 41 28.52 20.07 30.09
C VAL A 41 29.65 19.50 30.95
N ASP A 42 30.23 20.34 31.83
CA ASP A 42 31.34 20.00 32.75
C ASP A 42 32.53 19.33 32.04
N GLY A 43 32.80 19.72 30.79
CA GLY A 43 33.89 19.16 30.00
C GLY A 43 33.70 17.72 29.55
N ASN A 44 32.50 17.14 29.74
CA ASN A 44 32.21 15.74 29.40
C ASN A 44 31.87 15.57 27.91
N VAL A 45 32.88 15.57 27.06
CA VAL A 45 32.76 15.38 25.60
C VAL A 45 32.16 14.01 25.25
N THR A 46 32.43 12.98 26.05
CA THR A 46 31.91 11.63 25.77
C THR A 46 30.38 11.58 25.86
N ARG A 47 29.81 12.19 26.90
CA ARG A 47 28.35 12.29 27.06
C ARG A 47 27.72 13.12 25.93
N ALA A 48 28.35 14.27 25.58
CA ALA A 48 27.89 15.10 24.48
C ALA A 48 27.91 14.35 23.14
N ARG A 49 28.93 13.53 22.89
CA ARG A 49 29.02 12.70 21.68
C ARG A 49 27.90 11.68 21.58
N GLU A 50 27.56 11.00 22.66
CA GLU A 50 26.44 10.03 22.66
C GLU A 50 25.10 10.72 22.43
N GLU A 51 24.92 11.93 22.99
CA GLU A 51 23.72 12.73 22.76
C GLU A 51 23.63 13.24 21.32
N ALA A 52 24.71 13.81 20.79
CA ALA A 52 24.81 14.24 19.40
C ALA A 52 24.57 13.07 18.42
N LYS A 53 25.06 11.88 18.75
CA LYS A 53 24.82 10.67 17.94
C LYS A 53 23.34 10.25 17.93
N ARG A 54 22.66 10.36 19.06
CA ARG A 54 21.20 10.12 19.11
C ARG A 54 20.43 11.12 18.22
N GLN A 55 20.81 12.40 18.28
CA GLN A 55 20.22 13.43 17.44
C GLN A 55 20.54 13.21 15.95
N LEU A 56 21.77 12.86 15.60
CA LEU A 56 22.18 12.52 14.23
C LEU A 56 21.34 11.38 13.66
N TYR A 57 21.10 10.33 14.44
CA TYR A 57 20.23 9.23 13.99
C TYR A 57 18.78 9.66 13.81
N ARG A 58 18.28 10.55 14.68
CA ARG A 58 16.95 11.11 14.55
C ARG A 58 16.82 11.94 13.28
N ASP A 59 17.77 12.84 13.01
CA ASP A 59 17.80 13.66 11.79
C ASP A 59 17.95 12.79 10.53
N ALA A 60 18.80 11.76 10.55
CA ALA A 60 18.94 10.81 9.45
C ALA A 60 17.62 10.09 9.13
N LEU A 61 16.88 9.69 10.16
CA LEU A 61 15.59 9.03 9.99
C LEU A 61 14.52 10.01 9.49
N GLU A 62 14.48 11.23 10.01
CA GLU A 62 13.55 12.25 9.57
C GLU A 62 13.73 12.57 8.08
N LYS A 63 14.97 12.77 7.65
CA LYS A 63 15.32 12.99 6.25
C LYS A 63 15.05 11.75 5.38
N GLY A 64 15.39 10.56 5.87
CA GLY A 64 15.13 9.28 5.20
C GLY A 64 13.65 9.01 5.04
N ILE A 65 12.85 9.24 6.08
CA ILE A 65 11.39 9.14 6.04
C ILE A 65 10.82 10.21 5.09
N GLY A 66 11.30 11.45 5.15
CA GLY A 66 10.86 12.51 4.26
C GLY A 66 11.14 12.22 2.78
N ALA A 67 12.29 11.65 2.46
CA ALA A 67 12.63 11.22 1.10
C ALA A 67 11.75 10.04 0.63
N TYR A 68 11.43 9.10 1.54
CA TYR A 68 10.59 7.94 1.26
C TYR A 68 9.10 8.31 1.14
N VAL A 69 8.68 9.31 1.89
CA VAL A 69 7.28 9.68 2.08
C VAL A 69 7.00 11.09 1.57
N GLN A 70 7.54 11.45 0.40
CA GLN A 70 7.33 12.76 -0.22
C GLN A 70 5.85 13.17 -0.37
N GLY A 71 4.91 12.26 -0.09
CA GLY A 71 3.46 12.48 -0.08
C GLY A 71 2.78 12.38 1.29
N ILE A 72 3.47 11.93 2.36
CA ILE A 72 2.88 11.78 3.71
C ILE A 72 3.19 13.02 4.59
N THR A 73 4.14 13.86 4.20
CA THR A 73 4.58 15.04 4.98
C THR A 73 3.52 16.13 5.14
N GLU A 74 2.40 16.06 4.41
CA GLU A 74 1.27 17.00 4.56
C GLU A 74 0.23 16.57 5.61
N MET A 75 0.48 15.46 6.35
CA MET A 75 -0.42 15.00 7.41
C MET A 75 -0.27 15.81 8.68
N LYS A 76 -1.39 16.31 9.22
CA LYS A 76 -1.44 16.93 10.55
C LYS A 76 -0.95 16.01 11.68
N ASP A 77 -1.15 14.71 11.54
CA ASP A 77 -0.79 13.68 12.52
C ASP A 77 0.54 12.98 12.23
N PHE A 78 1.31 13.48 11.26
CA PHE A 78 2.64 12.94 10.94
C PHE A 78 3.58 12.95 12.15
N GLU A 79 3.45 13.91 13.05
CA GLU A 79 4.25 13.95 14.28
C GLU A 79 4.05 12.71 15.16
N VAL A 80 2.82 12.21 15.28
CA VAL A 80 2.52 10.99 16.06
C VAL A 80 3.11 9.75 15.40
N VAL A 81 2.99 9.63 14.06
CA VAL A 81 3.64 8.54 13.28
C VAL A 81 5.14 8.64 13.42
N ARG A 82 5.69 9.83 13.25
CA ARG A 82 7.11 10.13 13.39
C ARG A 82 7.63 9.68 14.77
N ASP A 83 6.97 10.08 15.85
CA ASP A 83 7.39 9.75 17.21
C ASP A 83 7.32 8.24 17.48
N ARG A 84 6.30 7.54 16.95
CA ARG A 84 6.19 6.08 17.03
C ARG A 84 7.30 5.37 16.24
N VAL A 85 7.62 5.84 15.04
CA VAL A 85 8.74 5.33 14.24
C VAL A 85 10.07 5.61 14.94
N PHE A 86 10.26 6.79 15.52
CA PHE A 86 11.46 7.12 16.29
C PHE A 86 11.61 6.29 17.56
N SER A 87 10.53 5.94 18.24
CA SER A 87 10.57 5.07 19.42
C SER A 87 11.02 3.63 19.08
N GLN A 88 10.81 3.20 17.83
CA GLN A 88 11.14 1.86 17.33
C GLN A 88 12.36 1.86 16.38
N SER A 89 13.05 2.99 16.26
CA SER A 89 14.03 3.25 15.21
C SER A 89 15.41 2.59 15.37
N GLN A 90 15.64 1.81 16.45
CA GLN A 90 16.91 1.08 16.60
C GLN A 90 17.12 0.11 15.43
N GLY A 91 18.12 0.40 14.60
CA GLY A 91 18.53 -0.41 13.47
C GLY A 91 17.96 -0.02 12.10
N LEU A 92 17.21 1.08 11.98
CA LEU A 92 16.82 1.64 10.68
C LEU A 92 18.00 2.26 9.95
N VAL A 93 18.87 2.97 10.65
CA VAL A 93 20.16 3.43 10.13
C VAL A 93 21.11 2.22 10.12
N THR A 94 21.43 1.74 8.93
CA THR A 94 22.23 0.53 8.74
C THR A 94 23.72 0.80 8.65
N SER A 95 24.09 2.03 8.25
CA SER A 95 25.48 2.44 8.11
C SER A 95 25.64 3.94 8.31
N VAL A 96 26.77 4.33 8.89
CA VAL A 96 27.21 5.72 9.07
C VAL A 96 28.58 5.86 8.42
N LYS A 97 28.72 6.77 7.47
CA LYS A 97 29.97 7.03 6.72
C LYS A 97 30.37 8.49 6.83
N ASN A 98 31.62 8.79 6.55
CA ASN A 98 32.13 10.17 6.47
C ASN A 98 31.79 11.02 7.71
N SER A 99 31.88 10.44 8.91
CA SER A 99 31.59 11.20 10.13
C SER A 99 32.66 12.26 10.41
N SER A 100 32.21 13.46 10.75
CA SER A 100 33.05 14.58 11.20
C SER A 100 32.53 15.12 12.51
N GLU A 101 33.45 15.41 13.44
CA GLU A 101 33.15 15.93 14.76
C GLU A 101 33.87 17.25 15.00
N ARG A 102 33.18 18.24 15.55
CA ARG A 102 33.73 19.54 15.91
C ARG A 102 33.04 20.07 17.15
N VAL A 103 33.83 20.62 18.09
CA VAL A 103 33.29 21.42 19.19
C VAL A 103 33.51 22.88 18.84
N ASP A 104 32.47 23.70 18.92
CA ASP A 104 32.53 25.11 18.64
C ASP A 104 32.97 25.95 19.86
N SER A 105 33.06 27.29 19.70
CA SER A 105 33.43 28.24 20.76
C SER A 105 32.41 28.27 21.91
N ASP A 106 31.19 27.90 21.67
CA ASP A 106 30.10 27.91 22.64
C ASP A 106 29.98 26.59 23.42
N GLY A 107 30.92 25.68 23.18
CA GLY A 107 30.98 24.38 23.84
C GLY A 107 29.92 23.40 23.30
N ILE A 108 29.44 23.59 22.07
CA ILE A 108 28.52 22.67 21.42
C ILE A 108 29.33 21.71 20.53
N LEU A 109 29.11 20.41 20.71
CA LEU A 109 29.64 19.36 19.86
C LEU A 109 28.70 19.16 18.68
N HIS A 110 29.22 19.36 17.48
CA HIS A 110 28.56 19.06 16.20
C HIS A 110 29.09 17.75 15.64
N LEU A 111 28.18 16.87 15.28
CA LEU A 111 28.47 15.59 14.63
C LEU A 111 27.72 15.54 13.30
N THR A 112 28.44 15.46 12.18
CA THR A 112 27.86 15.29 10.86
C THR A 112 28.27 13.97 10.26
N ALA A 113 27.37 13.32 9.51
CA ALA A 113 27.69 12.07 8.81
C ALA A 113 26.72 11.80 7.66
N THR A 114 27.17 11.01 6.70
CA THR A 114 26.33 10.39 5.68
C THR A 114 25.76 9.08 6.23
N CYS A 115 24.44 9.02 6.39
CA CYS A 115 23.72 7.87 6.93
C CYS A 115 23.00 7.09 5.83
N ILE A 116 22.95 5.77 5.96
CA ILE A 116 22.17 4.89 5.10
C ILE A 116 20.98 4.36 5.88
N VAL A 117 19.76 4.65 5.38
CA VAL A 117 18.49 4.22 5.96
C VAL A 117 17.90 3.11 5.09
N SER A 118 17.43 2.03 5.72
CA SER A 118 16.87 0.87 5.03
C SER A 118 15.39 1.09 4.71
N GLU A 119 15.03 1.22 3.43
CA GLU A 119 13.63 1.28 2.98
C GLU A 119 12.81 0.09 3.46
N LYS A 120 13.36 -1.12 3.33
CA LYS A 120 12.68 -2.35 3.75
C LYS A 120 12.31 -2.37 5.23
N LYS A 121 13.13 -1.79 6.08
CA LYS A 121 12.85 -1.68 7.52
C LYS A 121 11.87 -0.56 7.80
N LEU A 122 11.93 0.54 7.04
CA LEU A 122 10.95 1.62 7.09
C LEU A 122 9.55 1.13 6.70
N ASP A 123 9.43 0.37 5.60
CA ASP A 123 8.17 -0.28 5.18
C ASP A 123 7.52 -1.07 6.33
N GLY A 124 8.32 -1.88 7.02
CA GLY A 124 7.84 -2.72 8.11
C GLY A 124 7.37 -1.95 9.34
N LEU A 125 7.79 -0.71 9.53
CA LEU A 125 7.43 0.12 10.69
C LEU A 125 6.38 1.19 10.35
N LEU A 126 6.49 1.82 9.19
CA LEU A 126 5.53 2.86 8.76
C LEU A 126 4.17 2.27 8.42
N GLY A 127 4.13 1.14 7.73
CA GLY A 127 2.87 0.48 7.36
C GLY A 127 1.94 0.28 8.56
N PRO A 128 2.33 -0.48 9.59
CA PRO A 128 1.48 -0.71 10.76
C PRO A 128 1.12 0.56 11.52
N ALA A 129 2.03 1.53 11.63
CA ALA A 129 1.77 2.79 12.34
C ALA A 129 0.73 3.64 11.60
N VAL A 130 0.85 3.75 10.27
CA VAL A 130 -0.11 4.46 9.41
C VAL A 130 -1.46 3.76 9.44
N ILE A 131 -1.50 2.43 9.36
CA ILE A 131 -2.74 1.65 9.37
C ILE A 131 -3.51 1.81 10.68
N ASP A 132 -2.82 1.78 11.81
CA ASP A 132 -3.41 1.99 13.14
C ASP A 132 -4.03 3.40 13.25
N MET A 133 -3.35 4.43 12.75
CA MET A 133 -3.88 5.80 12.68
C MET A 133 -5.09 5.95 11.77
N LEU A 134 -5.15 5.16 10.69
CA LEU A 134 -6.28 5.16 9.76
C LEU A 134 -7.51 4.40 10.30
N GLY A 135 -7.47 3.92 11.56
CA GLY A 135 -8.55 3.15 12.15
C GLY A 135 -8.63 1.72 11.63
N ASN A 136 -7.49 1.13 11.27
CA ASN A 136 -7.39 -0.26 10.79
C ASN A 136 -8.29 -0.55 9.58
N PRO A 137 -8.08 0.09 8.43
CA PRO A 137 -8.91 -0.10 7.25
C PRO A 137 -8.91 -1.56 6.81
N ARG A 138 -10.09 -2.04 6.44
CA ARG A 138 -10.34 -3.42 6.06
C ARG A 138 -10.19 -3.57 4.55
N ILE A 139 -9.33 -4.49 4.13
CA ILE A 139 -9.06 -4.78 2.73
C ILE A 139 -9.77 -6.07 2.32
N MET A 140 -10.50 -6.02 1.23
CA MET A 140 -11.04 -7.20 0.55
C MET A 140 -10.27 -7.43 -0.74
N VAL A 141 -9.91 -8.66 -1.04
CA VAL A 141 -9.21 -9.02 -2.28
C VAL A 141 -10.07 -10.00 -3.07
N LEU A 142 -10.27 -9.73 -4.35
CA LEU A 142 -10.99 -10.57 -5.30
C LEU A 142 -10.23 -10.64 -6.62
N VAL A 143 -9.65 -11.79 -6.95
CA VAL A 143 -8.93 -11.99 -8.21
C VAL A 143 -9.55 -13.15 -8.99
N ASP A 144 -10.06 -12.86 -10.21
CA ASP A 144 -10.50 -13.89 -11.16
C ASP A 144 -9.28 -14.46 -11.88
N GLU A 145 -8.87 -15.68 -11.52
CA GLU A 145 -7.71 -16.34 -12.09
C GLU A 145 -8.13 -17.46 -13.06
N VAL A 146 -7.67 -17.34 -14.31
CA VAL A 146 -7.97 -18.22 -15.42
C VAL A 146 -6.68 -18.78 -16.03
N VAL A 147 -6.56 -20.09 -16.16
CA VAL A 147 -5.43 -20.76 -16.82
C VAL A 147 -5.96 -21.63 -17.96
N GLU A 148 -5.46 -21.42 -19.18
CA GLU A 148 -5.93 -22.13 -20.40
C GLU A 148 -7.46 -22.03 -20.60
N GLY A 149 -8.08 -20.94 -20.19
CA GLY A 149 -9.53 -20.74 -20.28
C GLY A 149 -10.34 -21.33 -19.12
N GLU A 150 -9.68 -22.03 -18.19
CA GLU A 150 -10.33 -22.63 -17.02
C GLU A 150 -10.09 -21.81 -15.77
N ARG A 151 -11.16 -21.51 -15.03
CA ARG A 151 -11.05 -20.82 -13.73
C ARG A 151 -10.40 -21.71 -12.71
N GLN A 152 -9.55 -21.09 -11.91
CA GLN A 152 -8.86 -21.78 -10.84
C GLN A 152 -9.66 -21.64 -9.54
N PHE A 153 -9.97 -22.80 -8.92
CA PHE A 153 -10.65 -22.83 -7.62
C PHE A 153 -9.80 -22.17 -6.52
N LEU A 154 -8.48 -22.41 -6.54
CA LEU A 154 -7.50 -21.73 -5.67
C LEU A 154 -6.70 -20.74 -6.50
N SER A 155 -6.93 -19.47 -6.30
CA SER A 155 -6.21 -18.42 -6.99
C SER A 155 -4.86 -18.15 -6.31
N THR A 156 -3.77 -18.43 -7.02
CA THR A 156 -2.40 -18.12 -6.57
C THR A 156 -2.21 -16.61 -6.44
N SER A 157 -2.68 -15.86 -7.43
CA SER A 157 -2.56 -14.40 -7.43
C SER A 157 -3.34 -13.75 -6.30
N GLU A 158 -4.55 -14.21 -5.98
CA GLU A 158 -5.34 -13.73 -4.85
C GLU A 158 -4.60 -13.98 -3.52
N GLY A 159 -4.10 -15.21 -3.32
CA GLY A 159 -3.37 -15.57 -2.11
C GLY A 159 -2.09 -14.75 -1.89
N GLU A 160 -1.34 -14.46 -2.96
CA GLU A 160 -0.14 -13.63 -2.86
C GLU A 160 -0.46 -12.15 -2.58
N VAL A 161 -1.54 -11.61 -3.18
CA VAL A 161 -2.02 -10.25 -2.90
C VAL A 161 -2.49 -10.13 -1.45
N LEU A 162 -3.33 -11.07 -0.97
CA LEU A 162 -3.76 -11.15 0.42
C LEU A 162 -2.57 -11.12 1.38
N ARG A 163 -1.57 -11.96 1.12
CA ARG A 163 -0.36 -12.07 1.93
C ARG A 163 0.44 -10.75 1.97
N ALA A 164 0.50 -10.02 0.85
CA ALA A 164 1.20 -8.75 0.79
C ALA A 164 0.52 -7.69 1.67
N PHE A 165 -0.82 -7.56 1.62
CA PHE A 165 -1.57 -6.63 2.47
C PHE A 165 -1.52 -7.03 3.95
N GLN A 166 -1.64 -8.31 4.28
CA GLN A 166 -1.47 -8.80 5.65
C GLN A 166 -0.09 -8.48 6.21
N LYS A 167 0.96 -8.70 5.41
CA LYS A 167 2.34 -8.38 5.79
C LYS A 167 2.56 -6.89 6.01
N ALA A 168 1.86 -6.04 5.28
CA ALA A 168 1.86 -4.60 5.48
C ALA A 168 1.07 -4.17 6.73
N GLY A 169 0.32 -5.07 7.38
CA GLY A 169 -0.42 -4.82 8.62
C GLY A 169 -1.90 -4.52 8.43
N TYR A 170 -2.43 -4.57 7.19
CA TYR A 170 -3.86 -4.36 6.96
C TYR A 170 -4.72 -5.50 7.47
N LEU A 171 -5.92 -5.16 7.97
CA LEU A 171 -6.95 -6.15 8.25
C LEU A 171 -7.55 -6.65 6.93
N VAL A 172 -7.43 -7.94 6.68
CA VAL A 172 -7.94 -8.55 5.47
C VAL A 172 -9.24 -9.27 5.76
N VAL A 173 -10.26 -9.00 4.96
CA VAL A 173 -11.58 -9.62 5.05
C VAL A 173 -11.60 -10.89 4.22
N ASP A 174 -11.96 -12.01 4.84
CA ASP A 174 -12.19 -13.26 4.12
C ASP A 174 -13.63 -13.31 3.57
N ALA A 175 -13.72 -13.19 2.26
CA ALA A 175 -15.00 -13.26 1.54
C ALA A 175 -15.70 -14.62 1.67
N GLY A 176 -14.95 -15.70 1.89
CA GLY A 176 -15.51 -17.05 1.99
C GLY A 176 -16.22 -17.36 3.31
N GLN A 177 -15.99 -16.58 4.37
CA GLN A 177 -16.52 -16.88 5.71
C GLN A 177 -17.74 -16.06 6.13
N ALA A 178 -18.08 -14.98 5.44
CA ALA A 178 -19.04 -14.03 5.97
C ALA A 178 -20.53 -14.42 5.82
N GLY A 179 -20.90 -15.50 5.15
CA GLY A 179 -22.28 -16.03 5.11
C GLY A 179 -23.39 -15.07 4.64
N VAL A 180 -23.05 -13.80 4.37
CA VAL A 180 -23.97 -12.71 4.08
C VAL A 180 -24.36 -12.64 2.62
N ILE A 181 -23.45 -13.06 1.73
CA ILE A 181 -23.67 -13.10 0.30
C ILE A 181 -23.65 -14.52 -0.18
N LYS A 182 -24.60 -14.87 -1.05
CA LYS A 182 -24.57 -16.16 -1.74
C LYS A 182 -23.29 -16.26 -2.56
N GLU A 183 -22.60 -17.38 -2.48
CA GLU A 183 -21.34 -17.66 -3.19
C GLU A 183 -21.43 -17.30 -4.69
N GLY A 184 -22.60 -17.52 -5.31
CA GLY A 184 -22.85 -17.17 -6.70
C GLY A 184 -22.85 -15.65 -7.00
N GLU A 185 -23.24 -14.80 -6.05
CA GLU A 185 -23.21 -13.33 -6.23
C GLU A 185 -21.77 -12.81 -6.14
N LEU A 186 -20.99 -13.35 -5.22
CA LEU A 186 -19.57 -13.05 -5.09
C LEU A 186 -18.81 -13.43 -6.36
N GLU A 187 -19.00 -14.65 -6.85
CA GLU A 187 -18.39 -15.12 -8.09
C GLU A 187 -18.86 -14.30 -9.30
N ALA A 188 -20.13 -13.95 -9.40
CA ALA A 188 -20.64 -13.11 -10.47
C ALA A 188 -20.02 -11.70 -10.45
N ALA A 189 -19.81 -11.11 -9.28
CA ALA A 189 -19.15 -9.82 -9.13
C ALA A 189 -17.66 -9.90 -9.51
N LYS A 190 -16.96 -10.93 -9.00
CA LYS A 190 -15.55 -11.21 -9.27
C LYS A 190 -15.28 -11.34 -10.78
N VAL A 191 -16.08 -12.12 -11.46
CA VAL A 191 -15.96 -12.40 -12.89
C VAL A 191 -16.32 -11.21 -13.76
N SER A 192 -17.46 -10.57 -13.50
CA SER A 192 -17.92 -9.45 -14.32
C SER A 192 -16.99 -8.24 -14.19
N GLY A 193 -16.43 -8.05 -13.00
CA GLY A 193 -15.70 -6.82 -12.67
C GLY A 193 -16.59 -5.58 -12.73
N ASP A 194 -17.93 -5.76 -12.62
CA ASP A 194 -18.90 -4.68 -12.60
C ASP A 194 -18.70 -3.81 -11.35
N PRO A 195 -18.37 -2.51 -11.48
CA PRO A 195 -18.07 -1.66 -10.33
C PRO A 195 -19.20 -1.60 -9.31
N ALA A 196 -20.47 -1.61 -9.73
CA ALA A 196 -21.60 -1.54 -8.83
C ALA A 196 -21.72 -2.81 -7.98
N LYS A 197 -21.61 -3.98 -8.61
CA LYS A 197 -21.63 -5.28 -7.91
C LYS A 197 -20.43 -5.44 -6.99
N LEU A 198 -19.24 -5.06 -7.43
CA LEU A 198 -18.02 -5.09 -6.62
C LEU A 198 -18.14 -4.19 -5.39
N GLN A 199 -18.75 -3.01 -5.55
CA GLN A 199 -19.03 -2.12 -4.43
C GLN A 199 -20.02 -2.71 -3.45
N GLU A 200 -21.12 -3.29 -3.93
CA GLU A 200 -22.14 -3.92 -3.10
C GLU A 200 -21.54 -5.06 -2.27
N VAL A 201 -20.74 -5.90 -2.90
CA VAL A 201 -19.98 -6.96 -2.24
C VAL A 201 -19.05 -6.36 -1.19
N ALA A 202 -18.20 -5.41 -1.53
CA ALA A 202 -17.26 -4.81 -0.58
C ALA A 202 -17.96 -4.19 0.64
N ARG A 203 -19.09 -3.52 0.43
CA ARG A 203 -19.90 -2.94 1.52
C ARG A 203 -20.51 -3.99 2.43
N SER A 204 -21.07 -5.08 1.87
CA SER A 204 -21.68 -6.14 2.67
C SER A 204 -20.67 -6.84 3.59
N PHE A 205 -19.39 -6.83 3.21
CA PHE A 205 -18.28 -7.30 4.04
C PHE A 205 -17.63 -6.18 4.89
N GLN A 206 -18.16 -4.97 4.84
CA GLN A 206 -17.62 -3.81 5.54
C GLN A 206 -16.15 -3.56 5.19
N ALA A 207 -15.76 -3.79 3.94
CA ALA A 207 -14.43 -3.47 3.46
C ALA A 207 -14.33 -1.98 3.12
N ASP A 208 -13.23 -1.35 3.49
CA ASP A 208 -12.94 0.04 3.16
C ASP A 208 -12.30 0.16 1.77
N VAL A 209 -11.47 -0.81 1.41
CA VAL A 209 -10.81 -0.89 0.11
C VAL A 209 -11.00 -2.29 -0.48
N LEU A 210 -11.36 -2.32 -1.76
CA LEU A 210 -11.43 -3.53 -2.56
C LEU A 210 -10.24 -3.60 -3.53
N ILE A 211 -9.47 -4.67 -3.48
CA ILE A 211 -8.50 -5.01 -4.50
C ILE A 211 -9.16 -5.99 -5.46
N HIS A 212 -9.51 -5.51 -6.64
CA HIS A 212 -10.07 -6.36 -7.70
C HIS A 212 -9.02 -6.65 -8.75
N GLY A 213 -8.94 -7.92 -9.20
CA GLY A 213 -7.95 -8.34 -10.18
C GLY A 213 -8.46 -9.35 -11.20
N LYS A 214 -7.74 -9.41 -12.33
CA LYS A 214 -7.85 -10.46 -13.34
C LYS A 214 -6.47 -11.04 -13.61
N ALA A 215 -6.36 -12.35 -13.53
CA ALA A 215 -5.14 -13.10 -13.78
C ALA A 215 -5.35 -14.10 -14.91
N GLN A 216 -4.50 -14.08 -15.93
CA GLN A 216 -4.57 -15.01 -17.06
C GLN A 216 -3.23 -15.69 -17.27
N GLY A 217 -3.25 -17.03 -17.36
CA GLY A 217 -2.12 -17.88 -17.71
C GLY A 217 -2.39 -18.65 -18.98
N ASN A 218 -1.64 -18.38 -20.05
CA ASN A 218 -1.82 -19.09 -21.33
C ASN A 218 -0.49 -19.62 -21.83
N SER A 219 -0.49 -20.89 -22.29
CA SER A 219 0.69 -21.46 -22.94
C SER A 219 0.85 -20.88 -24.36
N PHE A 220 2.06 -20.55 -24.74
CA PHE A 220 2.40 -20.06 -26.08
C PHE A 220 3.39 -20.97 -26.79
N THR A 221 4.06 -21.87 -26.08
CA THR A 221 4.93 -22.90 -26.66
C THR A 221 4.84 -24.20 -25.89
N LYS A 222 5.06 -25.32 -26.62
CA LYS A 222 5.16 -26.66 -26.06
C LYS A 222 6.34 -27.35 -26.72
N GLN A 223 7.32 -27.78 -25.94
CA GLN A 223 8.54 -28.42 -26.41
C GLN A 223 8.78 -29.72 -25.64
N LYS A 224 9.28 -30.73 -26.32
CA LYS A 224 9.70 -31.99 -25.67
C LYS A 224 11.24 -32.04 -25.68
N ILE A 225 11.85 -32.05 -24.52
CA ILE A 225 13.30 -32.08 -24.35
C ILE A 225 13.62 -33.31 -23.47
N GLU A 226 14.43 -34.20 -23.99
CA GLU A 226 14.85 -35.43 -23.26
C GLU A 226 13.69 -36.24 -22.63
N GLY A 227 12.58 -36.31 -23.34
CA GLY A 227 11.39 -37.02 -22.84
C GLY A 227 10.45 -36.21 -21.98
N ILE A 228 10.88 -35.04 -21.47
CA ILE A 228 10.09 -34.13 -20.64
C ILE A 228 9.37 -33.10 -21.53
N THR A 229 8.07 -32.92 -21.32
CA THR A 229 7.31 -31.87 -22.00
C THR A 229 7.41 -30.59 -21.18
N LEU A 230 7.87 -29.51 -21.81
CA LEU A 230 7.93 -28.18 -21.23
C LEU A 230 6.99 -27.23 -21.97
N PHE A 231 6.26 -26.42 -21.21
CA PHE A 231 5.36 -25.40 -21.70
C PHE A 231 5.98 -24.02 -21.41
N GLY A 232 6.06 -23.16 -22.44
CA GLY A 232 6.26 -21.73 -22.22
C GLY A 232 4.91 -21.09 -21.91
N VAL A 233 4.78 -20.46 -20.76
CA VAL A 233 3.52 -19.87 -20.28
C VAL A 233 3.68 -18.37 -20.12
N ARG A 234 2.69 -17.62 -20.59
CA ARG A 234 2.55 -16.18 -20.39
C ARG A 234 1.52 -15.96 -19.29
N SER A 235 1.94 -15.37 -18.19
CA SER A 235 1.08 -14.96 -17.08
C SER A 235 0.90 -13.46 -17.13
N GLN A 236 -0.36 -13.00 -17.15
CA GLN A 236 -0.73 -11.58 -17.12
C GLN A 236 -1.58 -11.34 -15.88
N LEU A 237 -1.30 -10.28 -15.15
CA LEU A 237 -2.04 -9.89 -13.95
C LEU A 237 -2.37 -8.41 -14.01
N GLN A 238 -3.65 -8.08 -13.79
CA GLN A 238 -4.14 -6.73 -13.57
C GLN A 238 -4.76 -6.65 -12.18
N LEU A 239 -4.37 -5.64 -11.42
CA LEU A 239 -4.94 -5.33 -10.11
C LEU A 239 -5.42 -3.88 -10.09
N LYS A 240 -6.57 -3.63 -9.45
CA LYS A 240 -7.12 -2.30 -9.19
C LYS A 240 -7.46 -2.19 -7.72
N ALA A 241 -7.01 -1.12 -7.08
CA ALA A 241 -7.43 -0.74 -5.74
C ALA A 241 -8.56 0.29 -5.83
N ILE A 242 -9.68 0.03 -5.17
CA ILE A 242 -10.92 0.79 -5.28
C ILE A 242 -11.43 1.07 -3.87
N ILE A 243 -11.78 2.32 -3.58
CA ILE A 243 -12.46 2.68 -2.32
C ILE A 243 -13.89 2.16 -2.39
N ALA A 244 -14.27 1.31 -1.43
CA ALA A 244 -15.57 0.64 -1.45
C ALA A 244 -16.75 1.62 -1.32
N GLN A 245 -16.58 2.77 -0.63
CA GLN A 245 -17.66 3.71 -0.38
C GLN A 245 -18.08 4.48 -1.65
N ASN A 246 -17.13 4.90 -2.48
CA ASN A 246 -17.39 5.82 -3.60
C ASN A 246 -16.94 5.31 -4.97
N ALA A 247 -16.43 4.08 -5.07
CA ALA A 247 -15.84 3.45 -6.27
C ALA A 247 -14.64 4.21 -6.86
N PHE A 248 -13.98 5.06 -6.08
CA PHE A 248 -12.81 5.77 -6.54
C PHE A 248 -11.64 4.81 -6.74
N ILE A 249 -11.00 4.84 -7.91
CA ILE A 249 -9.84 4.01 -8.20
C ILE A 249 -8.59 4.70 -7.66
N ILE A 250 -7.99 4.10 -6.63
CA ILE A 250 -6.73 4.55 -6.01
C ILE A 250 -5.55 4.29 -6.95
N GLY A 251 -5.54 3.13 -7.57
CA GLY A 251 -4.44 2.73 -8.44
C GLY A 251 -4.78 1.50 -9.28
N THR A 252 -4.07 1.36 -10.38
CA THR A 252 -4.14 0.20 -11.26
C THR A 252 -2.74 -0.25 -11.59
N GLU A 253 -2.48 -1.55 -11.45
CA GLU A 253 -1.25 -2.20 -11.84
C GLU A 253 -1.54 -3.24 -12.92
N LEU A 254 -0.64 -3.35 -13.90
CA LEU A 254 -0.68 -4.34 -14.97
C LEU A 254 0.73 -4.85 -15.24
N ALA A 255 0.91 -6.16 -15.21
CA ALA A 255 2.21 -6.76 -15.51
C ALA A 255 2.07 -8.11 -16.21
N GLU A 256 3.11 -8.49 -16.92
CA GLU A 256 3.23 -9.75 -17.64
C GLU A 256 4.55 -10.45 -17.30
N LYS A 257 4.51 -11.78 -17.19
CA LYS A 257 5.71 -12.60 -17.06
C LYS A 257 5.61 -13.86 -17.92
N LYS A 258 6.73 -14.21 -18.55
CA LYS A 258 6.90 -15.49 -19.27
C LYS A 258 7.70 -16.43 -18.39
N THR A 259 7.18 -17.64 -18.23
CA THR A 259 7.75 -18.70 -17.41
C THR A 259 7.83 -20.00 -18.18
N LYS A 260 8.48 -21.01 -17.60
CA LYS A 260 8.48 -22.38 -18.10
C LYS A 260 7.92 -23.31 -17.02
N GLY A 261 7.06 -24.23 -17.43
CA GLY A 261 6.45 -25.22 -16.57
C GLY A 261 6.36 -26.60 -17.19
N THR A 262 6.17 -27.64 -16.38
CA THR A 262 5.89 -29.01 -16.81
C THR A 262 4.44 -29.17 -17.23
N SER A 263 3.59 -28.23 -16.84
CA SER A 263 2.22 -28.03 -17.34
C SER A 263 1.95 -26.53 -17.51
N PRO A 264 0.89 -26.14 -18.22
CA PRO A 264 0.45 -24.73 -18.28
C PRO A 264 0.18 -24.15 -16.91
N GLY A 265 -0.47 -24.92 -16.00
CA GLY A 265 -0.73 -24.52 -14.62
C GLY A 265 0.54 -24.28 -13.82
N ASP A 266 1.53 -25.19 -13.89
CA ASP A 266 2.83 -25.01 -13.22
C ASP A 266 3.54 -23.71 -13.68
N GLY A 267 3.52 -23.44 -14.99
CA GLY A 267 4.06 -22.21 -15.53
C GLY A 267 3.29 -20.97 -15.08
N ALA A 268 1.96 -21.02 -15.06
CA ALA A 268 1.12 -19.92 -14.62
C ALA A 268 1.34 -19.57 -13.13
N VAL A 269 1.34 -20.58 -12.26
CA VAL A 269 1.61 -20.43 -10.82
C VAL A 269 2.95 -19.73 -10.58
N LYS A 270 4.03 -20.18 -11.25
CA LYS A 270 5.34 -19.52 -11.17
C LYS A 270 5.28 -18.05 -11.58
N GLY A 271 4.53 -17.75 -12.65
CA GLY A 271 4.35 -16.39 -13.12
C GLY A 271 3.62 -15.50 -12.11
N PHE A 272 2.51 -15.99 -11.56
CA PHE A 272 1.70 -15.25 -10.58
C PHE A 272 2.41 -15.07 -9.24
N THR A 273 3.12 -16.10 -8.74
CA THR A 273 3.94 -16.00 -7.53
C THR A 273 5.01 -14.90 -7.64
N ASP A 274 5.52 -14.64 -8.84
CA ASP A 274 6.50 -13.59 -9.06
C ASP A 274 5.86 -12.20 -9.30
N LEU A 275 4.70 -12.13 -9.96
CA LEU A 275 4.04 -10.87 -10.31
C LEU A 275 3.25 -10.29 -9.14
N ALA A 276 2.42 -11.10 -8.50
CA ALA A 276 1.43 -10.62 -7.54
C ALA A 276 2.04 -9.91 -6.33
N PRO A 277 3.12 -10.38 -5.68
CA PRO A 277 3.71 -9.67 -4.56
C PRO A 277 4.28 -8.30 -4.91
N LYS A 278 4.85 -8.15 -6.12
CA LYS A 278 5.40 -6.87 -6.58
C LYS A 278 4.32 -5.85 -6.83
N MET A 279 3.29 -6.26 -7.58
CA MET A 279 2.16 -5.38 -7.90
C MET A 279 1.35 -5.02 -6.66
N ALA A 280 1.17 -5.98 -5.74
CA ALA A 280 0.51 -5.72 -4.47
C ALA A 280 1.33 -4.76 -3.58
N GLY A 281 2.65 -4.85 -3.58
CA GLY A 281 3.53 -3.91 -2.87
C GLY A 281 3.34 -2.46 -3.33
N GLU A 282 3.26 -2.24 -4.64
CA GLU A 282 2.96 -0.91 -5.19
C GLU A 282 1.57 -0.41 -4.79
N LEU A 283 0.57 -1.29 -4.80
CA LEU A 283 -0.79 -0.92 -4.38
C LEU A 283 -0.89 -0.66 -2.88
N VAL A 284 -0.16 -1.40 -2.03
CA VAL A 284 -0.09 -1.16 -0.58
C VAL A 284 0.28 0.29 -0.29
N ASN A 285 1.32 0.80 -0.95
CA ASN A 285 1.77 2.18 -0.78
C ASN A 285 0.74 3.19 -1.29
N LYS A 286 0.16 2.96 -2.48
CA LYS A 286 -0.88 3.82 -3.05
C LYS A 286 -2.14 3.86 -2.19
N VAL A 287 -2.53 2.72 -1.61
CA VAL A 287 -3.68 2.62 -0.70
C VAL A 287 -3.40 3.38 0.58
N ALA A 288 -2.24 3.19 1.20
CA ALA A 288 -1.85 3.94 2.39
C ALA A 288 -1.91 5.45 2.13
N TYR A 289 -1.29 5.92 1.04
CA TYR A 289 -1.30 7.31 0.65
C TYR A 289 -2.72 7.87 0.43
N ALA A 290 -3.56 7.15 -0.32
CA ALA A 290 -4.91 7.60 -0.62
C ALA A 290 -5.81 7.68 0.63
N LEU A 291 -5.66 6.73 1.55
CA LEU A 291 -6.43 6.73 2.80
C LEU A 291 -5.99 7.88 3.73
N VAL A 292 -4.71 8.25 3.68
CA VAL A 292 -4.14 9.35 4.46
C VAL A 292 -4.52 10.70 3.87
N SER A 293 -4.31 10.89 2.56
CA SER A 293 -4.51 12.18 1.89
C SER A 293 -5.97 12.55 1.62
N GLY A 294 -6.89 11.63 1.96
CA GLY A 294 -8.30 11.78 1.58
C GLY A 294 -8.52 11.51 0.09
N SER A 295 -9.48 10.68 -0.23
CA SER A 295 -9.71 10.18 -1.58
C SER A 295 -10.30 11.18 -2.59
N SER A 296 -10.30 12.46 -2.29
CA SER A 296 -11.00 13.50 -3.05
C SER A 296 -10.05 14.56 -3.62
N GLY A 297 -9.05 14.14 -4.39
CA GLY A 297 -8.35 15.06 -5.28
C GLY A 297 -7.73 16.31 -4.61
N GLY A 298 -6.99 16.14 -3.51
CA GLY A 298 -6.22 17.23 -2.90
C GLY A 298 -6.93 17.98 -1.78
N ILE A 299 -8.08 17.51 -1.29
CA ILE A 299 -8.73 18.08 -0.10
C ILE A 299 -8.25 17.27 1.12
N PRO A 300 -7.56 17.89 2.09
CA PRO A 300 -7.17 17.23 3.34
C PRO A 300 -8.42 16.74 4.10
N GLY A 301 -8.43 15.49 4.56
CA GLY A 301 -9.50 14.93 5.37
C GLY A 301 -9.96 13.55 4.93
N ARG A 302 -10.65 12.85 5.82
CA ARG A 302 -11.30 11.57 5.51
C ARG A 302 -12.60 11.82 4.78
N THR A 303 -12.97 10.91 3.87
CA THR A 303 -14.26 10.96 3.19
C THR A 303 -15.14 9.85 3.75
N TYR A 304 -16.28 10.25 4.32
CA TYR A 304 -17.30 9.31 4.77
C TYR A 304 -18.48 9.32 3.81
N ARG A 305 -18.97 8.16 3.45
CA ARG A 305 -20.25 8.06 2.77
C ARG A 305 -21.35 8.18 3.83
N VAL A 306 -22.23 9.14 3.63
CA VAL A 306 -23.42 9.34 4.45
C VAL A 306 -24.65 9.02 3.60
N SER A 307 -25.48 8.10 4.08
CA SER A 307 -26.75 7.71 3.47
C SER A 307 -27.89 7.99 4.45
N VAL A 308 -28.80 8.88 4.09
CA VAL A 308 -29.95 9.25 4.94
C VAL A 308 -31.25 8.93 4.21
N SER A 309 -32.00 7.98 4.73
CA SER A 309 -33.31 7.57 4.23
C SER A 309 -34.45 8.38 4.86
N GLY A 310 -35.63 8.38 4.22
CA GLY A 310 -36.84 9.06 4.73
C GLY A 310 -36.85 10.58 4.50
N VAL A 311 -35.91 11.14 3.78
CA VAL A 311 -35.72 12.58 3.60
C VAL A 311 -36.60 13.10 2.43
N ALA A 312 -37.31 14.25 2.59
CA ALA A 312 -37.91 14.95 1.48
C ALA A 312 -36.84 15.74 0.72
N PHE A 313 -37.07 16.02 -0.58
CA PHE A 313 -36.06 16.69 -1.41
C PHE A 313 -35.61 18.06 -0.85
N ALA A 314 -36.53 18.86 -0.33
CA ALA A 314 -36.21 20.14 0.30
C ALA A 314 -35.34 19.97 1.56
N GLU A 315 -35.64 18.93 2.36
CA GLU A 315 -34.90 18.60 3.58
C GLU A 315 -33.48 18.05 3.27
N ALA A 316 -33.35 17.31 2.16
CA ALA A 316 -32.04 16.81 1.69
C ALA A 316 -31.07 17.98 1.44
N ARG A 317 -31.55 19.07 0.82
CA ARG A 317 -30.75 20.28 0.61
C ARG A 317 -30.38 20.94 1.94
N THR A 318 -31.34 21.09 2.85
CA THR A 318 -31.12 21.72 4.15
C THR A 318 -30.12 20.91 4.97
N LEU A 319 -30.23 19.59 4.96
CA LEU A 319 -29.33 18.69 5.67
C LEU A 319 -27.90 18.79 5.11
N ARG A 320 -27.75 18.74 3.79
CA ARG A 320 -26.45 18.91 3.13
C ARG A 320 -25.80 20.25 3.48
N ASP A 321 -26.56 21.33 3.37
CA ASP A 321 -26.05 22.68 3.62
C ASP A 321 -25.69 22.87 5.12
N ALA A 322 -26.48 22.30 6.04
CA ALA A 322 -26.19 22.30 7.48
C ALA A 322 -24.90 21.52 7.81
N LEU A 323 -24.74 20.34 7.22
CA LEU A 323 -23.48 19.56 7.37
C LEU A 323 -22.28 20.33 6.82
N GLY A 324 -22.42 20.98 5.66
CA GLY A 324 -21.34 21.76 5.05
C GLY A 324 -20.91 22.99 5.86
N GLN A 325 -21.79 23.50 6.73
CA GLN A 325 -21.49 24.62 7.64
C GLN A 325 -20.97 24.17 9.01
N ALA A 326 -21.00 22.87 9.30
CA ALA A 326 -20.57 22.36 10.59
C ALA A 326 -19.05 22.43 10.74
N GLY A 327 -18.58 22.78 11.94
CA GLY A 327 -17.15 22.91 12.22
C GLY A 327 -16.42 21.58 12.04
N GLY A 328 -15.30 21.61 11.29
CA GLY A 328 -14.48 20.44 10.99
C GLY A 328 -14.93 19.66 9.75
N ILE A 329 -15.96 20.09 9.04
CA ILE A 329 -16.34 19.57 7.73
C ILE A 329 -15.65 20.41 6.64
N SER A 330 -14.85 19.77 5.80
CA SER A 330 -14.14 20.43 4.69
C SER A 330 -14.95 20.47 3.40
N GLY A 331 -15.92 19.55 3.24
CA GLY A 331 -16.81 19.53 2.07
C GLY A 331 -17.92 18.50 2.19
N VAL A 332 -19.04 18.76 1.53
CA VAL A 332 -20.16 17.84 1.41
C VAL A 332 -20.61 17.78 -0.06
N TYR A 333 -20.52 16.59 -0.64
CA TYR A 333 -20.78 16.34 -2.04
C TYR A 333 -21.96 15.38 -2.18
N GLN A 334 -23.12 15.90 -2.63
CA GLN A 334 -24.26 15.05 -2.93
C GLN A 334 -23.94 14.15 -4.12
N ARG A 335 -24.13 12.83 -3.96
CA ARG A 335 -23.93 11.82 -4.99
C ARG A 335 -25.22 11.43 -5.68
N SER A 336 -26.25 11.18 -4.89
CA SER A 336 -27.55 10.85 -5.41
C SER A 336 -28.67 11.32 -4.48
N PHE A 337 -29.88 11.42 -5.04
CA PHE A 337 -31.12 11.50 -4.30
C PHE A 337 -32.17 10.68 -5.05
N ALA A 338 -32.53 9.53 -4.51
CA ALA A 338 -33.51 8.61 -5.07
C ALA A 338 -34.31 7.95 -3.95
N ASP A 339 -35.57 7.64 -4.18
CA ASP A 339 -36.45 6.93 -3.25
C ASP A 339 -36.42 7.49 -1.81
N ARG A 340 -36.44 8.82 -1.71
CA ARG A 340 -36.32 9.56 -0.44
C ARG A 340 -35.02 9.25 0.34
N THR A 341 -33.99 8.80 -0.34
CA THR A 341 -32.65 8.56 0.22
C THR A 341 -31.67 9.56 -0.36
N LEU A 342 -31.02 10.31 0.52
CA LEU A 342 -29.92 11.21 0.18
C LEU A 342 -28.60 10.47 0.40
N GLU A 343 -27.79 10.35 -0.67
CA GLU A 343 -26.42 9.90 -0.58
C GLU A 343 -25.43 11.05 -0.78
N MET A 344 -24.48 11.18 0.10
CA MET A 344 -23.44 12.22 0.02
C MET A 344 -22.11 11.72 0.57
N ASP A 345 -21.04 12.33 0.06
CA ASP A 345 -19.71 12.19 0.61
C ASP A 345 -19.40 13.39 1.49
N VAL A 346 -19.01 13.14 2.73
CA VAL A 346 -18.64 14.14 3.72
C VAL A 346 -17.13 14.07 3.93
N VAL A 347 -16.42 15.13 3.58
CA VAL A 347 -14.98 15.26 3.77
C VAL A 347 -14.71 16.00 5.06
N THR A 348 -14.01 15.37 5.99
CA THR A 348 -13.78 15.90 7.34
C THR A 348 -12.52 15.32 7.97
N GLU A 349 -11.91 16.06 8.89
CA GLU A 349 -10.84 15.56 9.76
C GLU A 349 -11.39 14.80 11.00
N LYS A 350 -12.70 14.81 11.19
CA LYS A 350 -13.38 14.15 12.31
C LYS A 350 -13.49 12.63 12.09
N THR A 351 -13.83 11.90 13.14
CA THR A 351 -14.11 10.46 13.06
C THR A 351 -15.51 10.19 12.49
N ALA A 352 -15.79 8.94 12.09
CA ALA A 352 -17.13 8.53 11.66
C ALA A 352 -18.15 8.71 12.79
N GLU A 353 -17.74 8.48 14.04
CA GLU A 353 -18.57 8.70 15.24
C GLU A 353 -18.93 10.18 15.40
N ASP A 354 -17.99 11.10 15.19
CA ASP A 354 -18.27 12.54 15.25
C ASP A 354 -19.26 12.96 14.16
N VAL A 355 -19.17 12.38 12.96
CA VAL A 355 -20.12 12.62 11.86
C VAL A 355 -21.49 12.06 12.24
N ALA A 356 -21.57 10.90 12.87
CA ALA A 356 -22.80 10.30 13.37
C ALA A 356 -23.48 11.22 14.42
N VAL A 357 -22.74 11.67 15.43
CA VAL A 357 -23.24 12.63 16.44
C VAL A 357 -23.73 13.92 15.80
N LEU A 358 -23.01 14.42 14.78
CA LEU A 358 -23.42 15.60 14.04
C LEU A 358 -24.75 15.37 13.30
N LEU A 359 -24.93 14.23 12.65
CA LEU A 359 -26.18 13.84 12.00
C LEU A 359 -27.34 13.75 12.98
N GLU A 360 -27.12 13.15 14.16
CA GLU A 360 -28.13 13.09 15.23
C GLU A 360 -28.54 14.49 15.71
N SER A 361 -27.59 15.42 15.82
CA SER A 361 -27.87 16.82 16.18
C SER A 361 -28.72 17.54 15.13
N LEU A 362 -28.72 17.06 13.88
CA LEU A 362 -29.53 17.56 12.77
C LEU A 362 -30.87 16.81 12.61
N GLY A 363 -31.20 15.95 13.59
CA GLY A 363 -32.47 15.20 13.65
C GLY A 363 -32.52 13.98 12.72
N VAL A 364 -31.34 13.38 12.45
CA VAL A 364 -31.21 12.10 11.74
C VAL A 364 -30.91 11.02 12.77
N GLU A 365 -31.75 9.99 12.88
CA GLU A 365 -31.47 8.79 13.67
C GLU A 365 -30.40 7.97 12.96
N VAL A 366 -29.24 7.75 13.60
CA VAL A 366 -28.17 6.92 13.04
C VAL A 366 -28.54 5.45 13.20
N THR A 367 -28.59 4.74 12.06
CA THR A 367 -29.00 3.32 12.00
C THR A 367 -27.84 2.38 11.72
N GLY A 368 -26.72 2.91 11.21
CA GLY A 368 -25.52 2.12 10.92
C GLY A 368 -24.27 3.00 10.93
N LEU A 369 -23.17 2.42 11.42
CA LEU A 369 -21.87 3.07 11.49
C LEU A 369 -20.77 2.08 11.17
N THR A 370 -19.87 2.47 10.25
CA THR A 370 -18.62 1.76 9.96
C THR A 370 -17.45 2.75 9.93
N ALA A 371 -16.24 2.26 9.75
CA ALA A 371 -15.06 3.12 9.62
C ALA A 371 -15.14 4.13 8.45
N GLY A 372 -15.98 3.88 7.45
CA GLY A 372 -16.09 4.73 6.24
C GLY A 372 -17.52 5.14 5.86
N THR A 373 -18.54 4.64 6.57
CA THR A 373 -19.95 4.92 6.26
C THR A 373 -20.75 5.29 7.50
N VAL A 374 -21.69 6.22 7.32
CA VAL A 374 -22.71 6.56 8.32
C VAL A 374 -24.08 6.46 7.66
N GLU A 375 -24.92 5.60 8.19
CA GLU A 375 -26.29 5.41 7.72
C GLU A 375 -27.27 5.97 8.72
N GLY A 376 -28.31 6.64 8.23
CA GLY A 376 -29.31 7.22 9.07
C GLY A 376 -30.68 7.25 8.44
N ARG A 377 -31.67 7.52 9.28
CA ARG A 377 -33.05 7.73 8.89
C ARG A 377 -33.55 9.05 9.47
N LYS A 378 -34.23 9.83 8.67
CA LYS A 378 -34.99 10.96 9.17
C LYS A 378 -36.40 10.47 9.56
N GLY A 379 -36.75 10.68 10.82
CA GLY A 379 -38.10 10.38 11.32
C GLY A 379 -39.16 11.21 10.60
N PRO A 380 -40.44 10.78 10.61
CA PRO A 380 -41.53 11.47 9.99
C PRO A 380 -41.78 12.86 10.59
#